data_e1b33eb077981e81672caad5d04bd769
#
_entry.id   e1b33eb077981e81672caad5d04bd769
#
_cell.length_a   1.000
_cell.length_b   1.000
_cell.length_c   1.000
_cell.angle_alpha   90.00
_cell.angle_beta   90.00
_cell.angle_gamma   90.00
#
_symmetry.space_group_name_H-M   'P 1'
#
loop_
_entity.id
_entity.type
_entity.pdbx_description
1 polymer ?
#
loop_
_entity_poly.entity_id
_entity_poly.type
_entity_poly.pdbx_seq_one_letter_code
_entity_poly.pdbx_strand_id
1 'polypeptide(L)'
;MAACPELADATFAILASGWHSTAVEVGGRWVFKFPRGAEAEAALLREAAVLRLVRPAVSLAVPAPQVFAGPLLFSRHEKLPGGYLLGEDYRRLDEPARQAVGDALGRFYAELHRLQPARMRAVGALPVRPWESPAAMRRRALPLLPAAWRERAGRLLREYAKLPADPLGSIFGFFDGHGWNMAFDSEAGRLNGVYDFADAGIGPLHQEFIYSAFIDADLSERIVAAYERFSGRRLERRRIALLTAAHRLSELAELADDPRHLPDMLAGALDGLALAEAQGLA
;
A
#
# COMPACT_ATOMS: atom_id res chain seq x y z
N MET A 1 -2.80 30.59 1.81
CA MET A 1 -3.68 31.53 2.53
C MET A 1 -4.74 32.13 1.61
N ALA A 2 -4.41 32.71 0.45
CA ALA A 2 -5.43 33.30 -0.43
C ALA A 2 -6.52 32.33 -0.94
N ALA A 3 -6.20 31.03 -1.07
CA ALA A 3 -7.15 30.02 -1.55
C ALA A 3 -8.06 29.41 -0.45
N CYS A 4 -7.72 29.60 0.84
CA CYS A 4 -8.45 29.09 1.99
C CYS A 4 -8.42 30.10 3.13
N PRO A 5 -9.09 31.26 2.98
CA PRO A 5 -9.05 32.35 3.96
C PRO A 5 -9.60 31.93 5.34
N GLU A 6 -10.50 30.94 5.38
CA GLU A 6 -11.09 30.37 6.60
C GLU A 6 -10.07 29.64 7.50
N LEU A 7 -8.86 29.39 7.02
CA LEU A 7 -7.80 28.70 7.74
C LEU A 7 -6.64 29.62 8.12
N ALA A 8 -6.81 30.94 8.05
CA ALA A 8 -5.73 31.91 8.28
C ALA A 8 -5.06 31.77 9.65
N ASP A 9 -5.85 31.47 10.68
CA ASP A 9 -5.40 31.36 12.08
C ASP A 9 -5.25 29.88 12.54
N ALA A 10 -5.41 28.91 11.62
CA ALA A 10 -5.31 27.51 11.98
C ALA A 10 -3.85 27.08 12.22
N THR A 11 -3.65 26.23 13.21
CA THR A 11 -2.35 25.54 13.42
C THR A 11 -2.07 24.58 12.26
N PHE A 12 -0.80 24.36 11.97
CA PHE A 12 -0.41 23.37 10.95
C PHE A 12 0.78 22.54 11.43
N ALA A 13 0.83 21.29 10.96
CA ALA A 13 1.93 20.37 11.19
C ALA A 13 2.28 19.67 9.88
N ILE A 14 3.56 19.48 9.61
CA ILE A 14 4.02 18.63 8.50
C ILE A 14 3.83 17.19 8.93
N LEU A 15 2.96 16.44 8.24
CA LEU A 15 2.69 15.03 8.52
C LEU A 15 3.77 14.14 7.94
N ALA A 16 4.11 14.37 6.69
CA ALA A 16 5.13 13.62 5.97
C ALA A 16 5.74 14.48 4.88
N SER A 17 7.04 14.34 4.68
CA SER A 17 7.73 14.73 3.45
C SER A 17 7.94 13.45 2.65
N GLY A 18 6.87 12.97 2.00
CA GLY A 18 6.92 11.76 1.16
C GLY A 18 7.79 11.94 -0.09
N TRP A 19 7.95 10.88 -0.87
CA TRP A 19 8.79 10.87 -2.07
C TRP A 19 8.39 11.93 -3.11
N HIS A 20 7.08 12.18 -3.27
CA HIS A 20 6.53 13.02 -4.35
C HIS A 20 5.86 14.30 -3.85
N SER A 21 5.38 14.35 -2.62
CA SER A 21 4.63 15.48 -2.08
C SER A 21 4.94 15.77 -0.63
N THR A 22 4.66 17.00 -0.20
CA THR A 22 4.63 17.38 1.21
C THR A 22 3.18 17.39 1.68
N ALA A 23 2.87 16.58 2.70
CA ALA A 23 1.56 16.57 3.34
C ALA A 23 1.57 17.43 4.60
N VAL A 24 0.60 18.32 4.73
CA VAL A 24 0.46 19.26 5.85
C VAL A 24 -0.93 19.10 6.45
N GLU A 25 -0.99 18.85 7.76
CA GLU A 25 -2.23 18.91 8.53
C GLU A 25 -2.51 20.36 8.94
N VAL A 26 -3.76 20.78 8.82
CA VAL A 26 -4.20 22.13 9.19
C VAL A 26 -5.42 22.04 10.09
N GLY A 27 -5.31 22.61 11.29
CA GLY A 27 -6.36 22.70 12.30
C GLY A 27 -6.86 21.34 12.80
N GLY A 28 -6.05 20.27 12.76
CA GLY A 28 -6.42 18.91 13.15
C GLY A 28 -7.48 18.27 12.25
N ARG A 29 -7.93 18.97 11.22
CA ARG A 29 -9.09 18.58 10.41
C ARG A 29 -8.77 18.36 8.93
N TRP A 30 -7.85 19.14 8.37
CA TRP A 30 -7.57 19.13 6.94
C TRP A 30 -6.19 18.59 6.64
N VAL A 31 -6.07 17.84 5.55
CA VAL A 31 -4.79 17.45 4.97
C VAL A 31 -4.62 18.14 3.63
N PHE A 32 -3.51 18.85 3.48
CA PHE A 32 -3.09 19.47 2.22
C PHE A 32 -1.93 18.67 1.66
N LYS A 33 -1.99 18.32 0.37
CA LYS A 33 -0.88 17.71 -0.35
C LYS A 33 -0.33 18.72 -1.36
N PHE A 34 0.96 19.02 -1.26
CA PHE A 34 1.72 19.90 -2.14
C PHE A 34 2.69 19.05 -2.97
N PRO A 35 2.43 18.87 -4.28
CA PRO A 35 3.30 18.08 -5.14
C PRO A 35 4.64 18.78 -5.37
N ARG A 36 5.72 18.00 -5.56
CA ARG A 36 7.06 18.51 -5.85
C ARG A 36 7.45 18.17 -7.30
N GLY A 37 7.13 19.10 -8.20
CA GLY A 37 7.45 18.99 -9.63
C GLY A 37 6.34 18.36 -10.47
N ALA A 38 6.51 18.42 -11.78
CA ALA A 38 5.47 18.12 -12.76
C ALA A 38 4.93 16.69 -12.72
N GLU A 39 5.78 15.71 -12.41
CA GLU A 39 5.36 14.32 -12.28
C GLU A 39 4.44 14.13 -11.07
N ALA A 40 4.78 14.72 -9.93
CA ALA A 40 3.97 14.70 -8.72
C ALA A 40 2.65 15.48 -8.90
N GLU A 41 2.65 16.57 -9.66
CA GLU A 41 1.42 17.29 -10.03
C GLU A 41 0.47 16.40 -10.84
N ALA A 42 1.01 15.71 -11.84
CA ALA A 42 0.23 14.75 -12.63
C ALA A 42 -0.30 13.60 -11.77
N ALA A 43 0.49 13.09 -10.81
CA ALA A 43 0.07 12.05 -9.87
C ALA A 43 -1.08 12.53 -8.95
N LEU A 44 -0.99 13.74 -8.41
CA LEU A 44 -2.04 14.35 -7.58
C LEU A 44 -3.36 14.50 -8.34
N LEU A 45 -3.29 14.95 -9.60
CA LEU A 45 -4.48 15.05 -10.46
C LEU A 45 -5.11 13.69 -10.75
N ARG A 46 -4.28 12.67 -11.01
CA ARG A 46 -4.74 11.28 -11.20
C ARG A 46 -5.39 10.73 -9.94
N GLU A 47 -4.74 10.88 -8.78
CA GLU A 47 -5.28 10.44 -7.48
C GLU A 47 -6.68 11.03 -7.25
N ALA A 48 -6.85 12.34 -7.47
CA ALA A 48 -8.12 13.00 -7.31
C ALA A 48 -9.19 12.48 -8.30
N ALA A 49 -8.82 12.18 -9.54
CA ALA A 49 -9.72 11.63 -10.55
C ALA A 49 -10.14 10.21 -10.23
N VAL A 50 -9.21 9.37 -9.80
CA VAL A 50 -9.42 7.99 -9.37
C VAL A 50 -10.34 7.95 -8.14
N LEU A 51 -10.05 8.73 -7.11
CA LEU A 51 -10.84 8.75 -5.87
C LEU A 51 -12.29 9.18 -6.08
N ARG A 52 -12.60 9.99 -7.09
CA ARG A 52 -14.00 10.30 -7.46
C ARG A 52 -14.81 9.07 -7.87
N LEU A 53 -14.15 8.04 -8.45
CA LEU A 53 -14.81 6.79 -8.83
C LEU A 53 -14.73 5.75 -7.70
N VAL A 54 -13.67 5.74 -6.89
CA VAL A 54 -13.49 4.81 -5.78
C VAL A 54 -14.48 5.09 -4.65
N ARG A 55 -14.60 6.34 -4.21
CA ARG A 55 -15.43 6.72 -3.05
C ARG A 55 -16.86 6.17 -3.05
N PRO A 56 -17.64 6.28 -4.13
CA PRO A 56 -19.01 5.72 -4.16
C PRO A 56 -19.03 4.19 -4.29
N ALA A 57 -17.90 3.54 -4.55
CA ALA A 57 -17.81 2.10 -4.82
C ALA A 57 -17.36 1.29 -3.62
N VAL A 58 -16.80 1.93 -2.59
CA VAL A 58 -16.24 1.25 -1.40
C VAL A 58 -16.96 1.69 -0.14
N SER A 59 -17.10 0.78 0.81
CA SER A 59 -17.73 1.03 2.12
C SER A 59 -16.77 1.65 3.13
N LEU A 60 -15.48 1.35 3.02
CA LEU A 60 -14.44 1.92 3.87
C LEU A 60 -14.14 3.37 3.44
N ALA A 61 -13.98 4.28 4.40
CA ALA A 61 -13.74 5.68 4.06
C ALA A 61 -12.39 5.88 3.36
N VAL A 62 -12.42 6.70 2.31
CA VAL A 62 -11.25 7.14 1.55
C VAL A 62 -11.28 8.65 1.35
N PRO A 63 -10.14 9.33 1.10
CA PRO A 63 -10.11 10.78 0.92
C PRO A 63 -11.04 11.31 -0.16
N ALA A 64 -11.49 12.55 0.03
CA ALA A 64 -12.28 13.31 -0.95
C ALA A 64 -11.50 14.56 -1.41
N PRO A 65 -10.42 14.41 -2.18
CA PRO A 65 -9.56 15.53 -2.50
C PRO A 65 -10.26 16.56 -3.37
N GLN A 66 -10.17 17.81 -2.92
CA GLN A 66 -10.47 19.02 -3.67
C GLN A 66 -9.16 19.54 -4.25
N VAL A 67 -9.09 19.69 -5.57
CA VAL A 67 -7.89 20.21 -6.25
C VAL A 67 -8.03 21.71 -6.46
N PHE A 68 -6.99 22.44 -6.11
CA PHE A 68 -6.84 23.87 -6.32
C PHE A 68 -5.75 24.09 -7.36
N ALA A 69 -6.17 24.55 -8.53
CA ALA A 69 -5.27 24.93 -9.63
C ALA A 69 -5.11 26.45 -9.62
N GLY A 70 -3.86 26.92 -9.59
CA GLY A 70 -3.52 28.33 -9.56
C GLY A 70 -2.01 28.49 -9.72
N PRO A 71 -1.41 29.56 -9.18
CA PRO A 71 0.05 29.72 -9.16
C PRO A 71 0.77 28.56 -8.44
N LEU A 72 0.07 27.90 -7.52
CA LEU A 72 0.52 26.68 -6.84
C LEU A 72 -0.60 25.65 -6.90
N LEU A 73 -0.30 24.49 -7.49
CA LEU A 73 -1.19 23.34 -7.50
C LEU A 73 -1.11 22.62 -6.14
N PHE A 74 -2.25 22.32 -5.54
CA PHE A 74 -2.36 21.49 -4.33
C PHE A 74 -3.71 20.82 -4.24
N SER A 75 -3.84 19.81 -3.40
CA SER A 75 -5.13 19.24 -3.01
C SER A 75 -5.39 19.40 -1.51
N ARG A 76 -6.67 19.41 -1.14
CA ARG A 76 -7.15 19.43 0.24
C ARG A 76 -8.23 18.36 0.42
N HIS A 77 -8.19 17.64 1.53
CA HIS A 77 -9.28 16.76 1.95
C HIS A 77 -9.42 16.77 3.47
N GLU A 78 -10.58 16.36 3.98
CA GLU A 78 -10.75 16.12 5.41
C GLU A 78 -9.86 14.96 5.86
N LYS A 79 -9.20 15.11 6.99
CA LYS A 79 -8.40 14.08 7.63
C LYS A 79 -9.30 12.93 8.06
N LEU A 80 -8.98 11.72 7.68
CA LEU A 80 -9.60 10.53 8.25
C LEU A 80 -9.13 10.38 9.69
N PRO A 81 -10.05 10.19 10.66
CA PRO A 81 -9.68 10.13 12.07
C PRO A 81 -8.94 8.82 12.38
N GLY A 82 -7.90 8.92 13.21
CA GLY A 82 -7.05 7.80 13.62
C GLY A 82 -5.58 8.01 13.34
N GLY A 83 -4.77 7.08 13.83
CA GLY A 83 -3.33 6.97 13.57
C GLY A 83 -3.02 5.86 12.58
N TYR A 84 -1.75 5.48 12.50
CA TYR A 84 -1.29 4.33 11.73
C TYR A 84 -1.72 3.00 12.38
N LEU A 85 -1.81 1.95 11.59
CA LEU A 85 -1.96 0.59 12.10
C LEU A 85 -0.59 -0.10 12.07
N LEU A 86 0.15 -0.02 13.17
CA LEU A 86 1.43 -0.69 13.29
C LEU A 86 1.25 -2.13 13.80
N GLY A 87 2.25 -2.98 13.54
CA GLY A 87 2.18 -4.39 13.95
C GLY A 87 2.04 -4.57 15.46
N GLU A 88 2.62 -3.69 16.28
CA GLU A 88 2.45 -3.72 17.73
C GLU A 88 1.02 -3.37 18.17
N ASP A 89 0.36 -2.41 17.50
CA ASP A 89 -1.02 -2.05 17.79
C ASP A 89 -1.96 -3.18 17.39
N TYR A 90 -1.73 -3.78 16.22
CA TYR A 90 -2.49 -4.94 15.75
C TYR A 90 -2.39 -6.13 16.74
N ARG A 91 -1.19 -6.44 17.23
CA ARG A 91 -0.99 -7.54 18.19
C ARG A 91 -1.63 -7.33 19.57
N ARG A 92 -1.93 -6.08 19.95
CA ARG A 92 -2.67 -5.76 21.19
C ARG A 92 -4.18 -5.95 21.07
N LEU A 93 -4.70 -6.03 19.83
CA LEU A 93 -6.14 -6.24 19.60
C LEU A 93 -6.58 -7.61 20.09
N ASP A 94 -7.81 -7.68 20.59
CA ASP A 94 -8.48 -8.94 20.83
C ASP A 94 -8.91 -9.63 19.52
N GLU A 95 -9.32 -10.87 19.61
CA GLU A 95 -9.69 -11.69 18.45
C GLU A 95 -10.85 -11.06 17.62
N PRO A 96 -11.95 -10.55 18.24
CA PRO A 96 -13.01 -9.89 17.51
C PRO A 96 -12.53 -8.64 16.74
N ALA A 97 -11.67 -7.81 17.34
CA ALA A 97 -11.14 -6.59 16.70
C ALA A 97 -10.19 -6.94 15.54
N ARG A 98 -9.31 -7.95 15.71
CA ARG A 98 -8.47 -8.44 14.59
C ARG A 98 -9.32 -8.93 13.43
N GLN A 99 -10.37 -9.70 13.72
CA GLN A 99 -11.28 -10.18 12.68
C GLN A 99 -12.01 -9.03 12.00
N ALA A 100 -12.46 -8.02 12.75
CA ALA A 100 -13.14 -6.84 12.20
C ALA A 100 -12.23 -6.03 11.26
N VAL A 101 -10.95 -5.85 11.61
CA VAL A 101 -9.96 -5.17 10.74
C VAL A 101 -9.74 -5.98 9.45
N GLY A 102 -9.54 -7.30 9.56
CA GLY A 102 -9.40 -8.19 8.42
C GLY A 102 -10.61 -8.16 7.49
N ASP A 103 -11.82 -8.18 8.08
CA ASP A 103 -13.07 -8.12 7.33
C ASP A 103 -13.27 -6.78 6.62
N ALA A 104 -12.92 -5.66 7.27
CA ALA A 104 -13.00 -4.33 6.68
C ALA A 104 -12.10 -4.20 5.44
N LEU A 105 -10.84 -4.62 5.55
CA LEU A 105 -9.89 -4.57 4.44
C LEU A 105 -10.23 -5.58 3.33
N GLY A 106 -10.60 -6.80 3.68
CA GLY A 106 -11.00 -7.81 2.71
C GLY A 106 -12.25 -7.40 1.92
N ARG A 107 -13.23 -6.76 2.58
CA ARG A 107 -14.40 -6.17 1.93
C ARG A 107 -13.99 -5.01 1.03
N PHE A 108 -13.17 -4.09 1.52
CA PHE A 108 -12.66 -2.96 0.75
C PHE A 108 -12.00 -3.41 -0.55
N TYR A 109 -11.09 -4.38 -0.51
CA TYR A 109 -10.47 -4.92 -1.72
C TYR A 109 -11.48 -5.60 -2.64
N ALA A 110 -12.46 -6.34 -2.10
CA ALA A 110 -13.49 -6.97 -2.93
C ALA A 110 -14.38 -5.94 -3.64
N GLU A 111 -14.69 -4.83 -2.99
CA GLU A 111 -15.45 -3.71 -3.57
C GLU A 111 -14.61 -2.96 -4.61
N LEU A 112 -13.35 -2.64 -4.30
CA LEU A 112 -12.41 -1.93 -5.17
C LEU A 112 -12.18 -2.70 -6.47
N HIS A 113 -11.97 -4.01 -6.39
CA HIS A 113 -11.69 -4.87 -7.55
C HIS A 113 -12.91 -5.11 -8.47
N ARG A 114 -14.10 -4.62 -8.10
CA ARG A 114 -15.26 -4.57 -9.03
C ARG A 114 -15.17 -3.40 -10.01
N LEU A 115 -14.33 -2.41 -9.74
CA LEU A 115 -14.10 -1.30 -10.65
C LEU A 115 -13.39 -1.80 -11.90
N GLN A 116 -14.04 -1.57 -13.05
CA GLN A 116 -13.52 -2.05 -14.34
C GLN A 116 -12.21 -1.36 -14.70
N PRO A 117 -11.09 -2.09 -14.96
CA PRO A 117 -9.81 -1.50 -15.31
C PRO A 117 -9.88 -0.52 -16.49
N ALA A 118 -10.71 -0.79 -17.49
CA ALA A 118 -10.90 0.11 -18.64
C ALA A 118 -11.48 1.48 -18.21
N ARG A 119 -12.46 1.49 -17.29
CA ARG A 119 -13.03 2.71 -16.73
C ARG A 119 -12.01 3.49 -15.91
N MET A 120 -11.17 2.79 -15.14
CA MET A 120 -10.14 3.40 -14.33
C MET A 120 -9.02 3.99 -15.19
N ARG A 121 -8.63 3.31 -16.29
CA ARG A 121 -7.70 3.88 -17.29
C ARG A 121 -8.24 5.17 -17.92
N ALA A 122 -9.52 5.22 -18.19
CA ALA A 122 -10.15 6.42 -18.80
C ALA A 122 -10.04 7.67 -17.91
N VAL A 123 -9.88 7.51 -16.58
CA VAL A 123 -9.64 8.61 -15.64
C VAL A 123 -8.17 8.73 -15.22
N GLY A 124 -7.28 8.03 -15.91
CA GLY A 124 -5.84 8.20 -15.77
C GLY A 124 -5.13 7.15 -14.91
N ALA A 125 -5.82 6.10 -14.40
CA ALA A 125 -5.13 5.02 -13.68
C ALA A 125 -4.08 4.36 -14.58
N LEU A 126 -2.86 4.25 -14.07
CA LEU A 126 -1.71 3.68 -14.76
C LEU A 126 -1.51 2.20 -14.37
N PRO A 127 -0.75 1.43 -15.15
CA PRO A 127 -0.19 0.18 -14.66
C PRO A 127 0.63 0.42 -13.39
N VAL A 128 0.58 -0.51 -12.43
CA VAL A 128 1.45 -0.46 -11.26
C VAL A 128 2.92 -0.50 -11.68
N ARG A 129 3.75 0.21 -10.91
CA ARG A 129 5.20 0.24 -11.17
C ARG A 129 5.77 -1.19 -11.09
N PRO A 130 6.54 -1.62 -12.08
CA PRO A 130 7.22 -2.91 -12.02
C PRO A 130 8.30 -2.88 -10.93
N TRP A 131 8.48 -4.00 -10.27
CA TRP A 131 9.58 -4.21 -9.32
C TRP A 131 10.91 -4.40 -10.06
N GLU A 132 12.01 -4.35 -9.30
CA GLU A 132 13.32 -4.68 -9.82
C GLU A 132 13.34 -6.07 -10.48
N SER A 133 14.12 -6.23 -11.53
CA SER A 133 14.23 -7.53 -12.19
C SER A 133 14.86 -8.57 -11.26
N PRO A 134 14.53 -9.87 -11.39
CA PRO A 134 15.18 -10.94 -10.62
C PRO A 134 16.72 -10.93 -10.74
N ALA A 135 17.25 -10.46 -11.87
CA ALA A 135 18.68 -10.31 -12.09
C ALA A 135 19.26 -9.14 -11.25
N ALA A 136 18.56 -8.02 -11.19
CA ALA A 136 18.94 -6.88 -10.37
C ALA A 136 18.86 -7.23 -8.88
N MET A 137 17.76 -7.87 -8.44
CA MET A 137 17.62 -8.35 -7.05
C MET A 137 18.76 -9.29 -6.65
N ARG A 138 19.15 -10.22 -7.52
CA ARG A 138 20.29 -11.11 -7.27
C ARG A 138 21.61 -10.36 -7.12
N ARG A 139 21.83 -9.38 -7.95
CA ARG A 139 23.10 -8.63 -7.96
C ARG A 139 23.20 -7.67 -6.76
N ARG A 140 22.09 -7.02 -6.39
CA ARG A 140 22.07 -5.93 -5.41
C ARG A 140 21.62 -6.36 -4.02
N ALA A 141 20.55 -7.19 -3.91
CA ALA A 141 20.00 -7.59 -2.63
C ALA A 141 20.70 -8.82 -2.02
N LEU A 142 20.99 -9.89 -2.80
CA LEU A 142 21.56 -11.11 -2.20
C LEU A 142 22.89 -10.90 -1.45
N PRO A 143 23.85 -10.06 -1.91
CA PRO A 143 25.08 -9.83 -1.15
C PRO A 143 24.84 -9.21 0.24
N LEU A 144 23.76 -8.46 0.42
CA LEU A 144 23.41 -7.78 1.67
C LEU A 144 22.79 -8.74 2.71
N LEU A 145 22.21 -9.85 2.25
CA LEU A 145 21.62 -10.85 3.14
C LEU A 145 22.70 -11.60 3.94
N PRO A 146 22.40 -12.03 5.19
CA PRO A 146 23.21 -13.01 5.91
C PRO A 146 23.43 -14.29 5.09
N ALA A 147 24.61 -14.91 5.21
CA ALA A 147 24.99 -16.07 4.39
C ALA A 147 23.96 -17.22 4.40
N ALA A 148 23.33 -17.46 5.57
CA ALA A 148 22.29 -18.48 5.73
C ALA A 148 21.05 -18.28 4.85
N TRP A 149 20.77 -17.04 4.43
CA TRP A 149 19.59 -16.68 3.64
C TRP A 149 19.86 -16.59 2.14
N ARG A 150 21.11 -16.42 1.72
CA ARG A 150 21.45 -16.14 0.30
C ARG A 150 21.01 -17.23 -0.67
N GLU A 151 21.25 -18.51 -0.30
CA GLU A 151 20.87 -19.63 -1.15
C GLU A 151 19.34 -19.75 -1.28
N ARG A 152 18.62 -19.61 -0.15
CA ARG A 152 17.16 -19.65 -0.09
C ARG A 152 16.56 -18.53 -0.93
N ALA A 153 16.99 -17.29 -0.72
CA ALA A 153 16.57 -16.15 -1.53
C ALA A 153 16.88 -16.35 -3.02
N GLY A 154 18.02 -16.96 -3.34
CA GLY A 154 18.39 -17.32 -4.71
C GLY A 154 17.44 -18.35 -5.34
N ARG A 155 16.96 -19.36 -4.57
CA ARG A 155 15.93 -20.31 -5.03
C ARG A 155 14.60 -19.62 -5.26
N LEU A 156 14.15 -18.81 -4.28
CA LEU A 156 12.92 -18.03 -4.35
C LEU A 156 12.89 -17.13 -5.59
N LEU A 157 13.97 -16.41 -5.88
CA LEU A 157 14.07 -15.55 -7.07
C LEU A 157 14.04 -16.36 -8.38
N ARG A 158 14.47 -17.63 -8.37
CA ARG A 158 14.30 -18.52 -9.54
C ARG A 158 12.85 -18.94 -9.75
N GLU A 159 12.11 -19.19 -8.66
CA GLU A 159 10.68 -19.48 -8.72
C GLU A 159 9.90 -18.24 -9.19
N TYR A 160 10.19 -17.09 -8.60
CA TYR A 160 9.58 -15.82 -9.00
C TYR A 160 9.80 -15.49 -10.49
N ALA A 161 11.01 -15.69 -11.00
CA ALA A 161 11.31 -15.45 -12.41
C ALA A 161 10.54 -16.36 -13.40
N LYS A 162 10.02 -17.50 -12.92
CA LYS A 162 9.22 -18.44 -13.70
C LYS A 162 7.72 -18.33 -13.42
N LEU A 163 7.34 -17.41 -12.52
CA LEU A 163 5.94 -17.29 -12.14
C LEU A 163 5.10 -16.87 -13.35
N PRO A 164 4.08 -17.65 -13.74
CA PRO A 164 3.21 -17.28 -14.85
C PRO A 164 2.38 -16.03 -14.51
N ALA A 165 1.78 -15.44 -15.52
CA ALA A 165 0.82 -14.36 -15.33
C ALA A 165 -0.22 -14.73 -14.27
N ASP A 166 -0.78 -13.70 -13.59
CA ASP A 166 -1.75 -13.92 -12.53
C ASP A 166 -2.99 -14.65 -13.10
N PRO A 167 -3.36 -15.83 -12.57
CA PRO A 167 -4.50 -16.60 -13.08
C PRO A 167 -5.84 -15.88 -12.91
N LEU A 168 -5.93 -14.93 -11.96
CA LEU A 168 -7.11 -14.08 -11.74
C LEU A 168 -7.04 -12.77 -12.52
N GLY A 169 -5.99 -12.57 -13.32
CA GLY A 169 -5.80 -11.43 -14.20
C GLY A 169 -5.37 -10.16 -13.49
N SER A 170 -5.56 -9.04 -14.18
CA SER A 170 -5.27 -7.70 -13.66
C SER A 170 -6.56 -7.02 -13.21
N ILE A 171 -6.45 -6.31 -12.09
CA ILE A 171 -7.52 -5.52 -11.48
C ILE A 171 -7.06 -4.05 -11.34
N PHE A 172 -7.99 -3.16 -11.05
CA PHE A 172 -7.67 -1.90 -10.43
C PHE A 172 -7.61 -2.13 -8.92
N GLY A 173 -6.49 -1.80 -8.30
CA GLY A 173 -6.22 -2.03 -6.88
C GLY A 173 -5.57 -0.83 -6.21
N PHE A 174 -5.40 -0.94 -4.90
CA PHE A 174 -4.76 0.08 -4.05
C PHE A 174 -3.24 -0.05 -4.09
N PHE A 175 -2.72 -1.26 -4.03
CA PHE A 175 -1.30 -1.65 -4.13
C PHE A 175 -0.34 -0.96 -3.17
N ASP A 176 -0.87 -0.45 -2.06
CA ASP A 176 -0.09 0.21 -1.00
C ASP A 176 -0.74 0.03 0.39
N GLY A 177 -1.31 -1.15 0.62
CA GLY A 177 -2.09 -1.49 1.82
C GLY A 177 -1.26 -1.79 3.07
N HIS A 178 -0.20 -1.02 3.32
CA HIS A 178 0.57 -1.09 4.56
C HIS A 178 -0.02 -0.15 5.63
N GLY A 179 0.39 -0.34 6.88
CA GLY A 179 -0.23 0.31 8.04
C GLY A 179 -0.10 1.83 8.09
N TRP A 180 0.91 2.40 7.42
CA TRP A 180 1.08 3.86 7.33
C TRP A 180 0.03 4.55 6.44
N ASN A 181 -0.71 3.79 5.63
CA ASN A 181 -1.80 4.30 4.80
C ASN A 181 -3.19 4.00 5.37
N MET A 182 -3.26 3.67 6.65
CA MET A 182 -4.48 3.34 7.36
C MET A 182 -4.80 4.38 8.42
N ALA A 183 -6.06 4.78 8.53
CA ALA A 183 -6.59 5.58 9.62
C ALA A 183 -7.21 4.64 10.66
N PHE A 184 -6.43 4.29 11.67
CA PHE A 184 -6.80 3.32 12.71
C PHE A 184 -7.08 4.01 14.04
N ASP A 185 -8.20 3.67 14.65
CA ASP A 185 -8.57 4.09 15.99
C ASP A 185 -8.10 3.02 16.99
N SER A 186 -6.99 3.28 17.66
CA SER A 186 -6.37 2.33 18.59
C SER A 186 -7.18 2.13 19.87
N GLU A 187 -8.01 3.11 20.27
CA GLU A 187 -8.87 2.99 21.44
C GLU A 187 -10.09 2.12 21.15
N ALA A 188 -10.71 2.32 19.98
CA ALA A 188 -11.86 1.53 19.55
C ALA A 188 -11.48 0.22 18.85
N GLY A 189 -10.20 -0.04 18.60
CA GLY A 189 -9.73 -1.21 17.84
C GLY A 189 -10.29 -1.28 16.42
N ARG A 190 -10.50 -0.14 15.76
CA ARG A 190 -11.28 -0.05 14.52
C ARG A 190 -10.54 0.68 13.41
N LEU A 191 -10.61 0.13 12.20
CA LEU A 191 -10.17 0.79 10.99
C LEU A 191 -11.25 1.79 10.51
N ASN A 192 -10.89 3.08 10.47
CA ASN A 192 -11.78 4.15 10.04
C ASN A 192 -11.67 4.43 8.53
N GLY A 193 -10.53 4.14 7.91
CA GLY A 193 -10.34 4.36 6.48
C GLY A 193 -8.93 4.05 6.00
N VAL A 194 -8.74 4.22 4.70
CA VAL A 194 -7.42 4.13 4.04
C VAL A 194 -7.18 5.38 3.19
N TYR A 195 -5.93 5.78 3.05
CA TYR A 195 -5.55 6.97 2.29
C TYR A 195 -4.26 6.73 1.51
N ASP A 196 -3.85 7.74 0.72
CA ASP A 196 -2.72 7.72 -0.20
C ASP A 196 -2.89 6.74 -1.37
N PHE A 197 -3.72 7.17 -2.33
CA PHE A 197 -4.00 6.44 -3.57
C PHE A 197 -3.02 6.76 -4.70
N ALA A 198 -1.84 7.31 -4.38
CA ALA A 198 -0.85 7.67 -5.39
C ALA A 198 -0.35 6.46 -6.19
N ASP A 199 -0.22 5.30 -5.53
CA ASP A 199 0.21 4.02 -6.13
C ASP A 199 -0.95 3.15 -6.61
N ALA A 200 -2.21 3.60 -6.40
CA ALA A 200 -3.37 2.88 -6.90
C ALA A 200 -3.34 2.79 -8.42
N GLY A 201 -3.45 1.58 -8.93
CA GLY A 201 -3.22 1.32 -10.35
C GLY A 201 -3.82 0.02 -10.85
N ILE A 202 -3.35 -0.41 -12.01
CA ILE A 202 -3.78 -1.64 -12.66
C ILE A 202 -2.64 -2.65 -12.61
N GLY A 203 -2.84 -3.73 -11.87
CA GLY A 203 -1.84 -4.75 -11.65
C GLY A 203 -2.40 -6.15 -11.39
N PRO A 204 -1.52 -7.14 -11.21
CA PRO A 204 -1.90 -8.52 -10.92
C PRO A 204 -2.67 -8.61 -9.61
N LEU A 205 -3.75 -9.40 -9.58
CA LEU A 205 -4.64 -9.45 -8.42
C LEU A 205 -3.94 -9.91 -7.14
N HIS A 206 -3.11 -10.95 -7.19
CA HIS A 206 -2.44 -11.46 -5.99
C HIS A 206 -1.42 -10.48 -5.41
N GLN A 207 -0.88 -9.55 -6.22
CA GLN A 207 0.04 -8.52 -5.76
C GLN A 207 -0.62 -7.53 -4.77
N GLU A 208 -1.94 -7.35 -4.82
CA GLU A 208 -2.66 -6.50 -3.86
C GLU A 208 -2.48 -6.94 -2.40
N PHE A 209 -2.32 -8.25 -2.16
CA PHE A 209 -2.37 -8.83 -0.82
C PHE A 209 -1.02 -8.96 -0.12
N ILE A 210 0.06 -8.39 -0.69
CA ILE A 210 1.40 -8.51 -0.11
C ILE A 210 1.67 -7.50 1.00
N TYR A 211 1.07 -6.31 0.92
CA TYR A 211 1.43 -5.15 1.75
C TYR A 211 0.99 -5.27 3.21
N SER A 212 -0.12 -5.96 3.48
CA SER A 212 -0.61 -6.21 4.83
C SER A 212 0.32 -7.11 5.65
N ALA A 213 1.16 -7.92 5.00
CA ALA A 213 2.21 -8.71 5.66
C ALA A 213 3.26 -7.83 6.37
N PHE A 214 3.34 -6.55 6.03
CA PHE A 214 4.22 -5.57 6.68
C PHE A 214 3.68 -5.12 8.04
N ILE A 215 2.41 -5.39 8.31
CA ILE A 215 1.77 -5.16 9.59
C ILE A 215 1.85 -6.45 10.42
N ASP A 216 1.22 -7.52 9.92
CA ASP A 216 1.22 -8.83 10.57
C ASP A 216 0.76 -9.93 9.59
N ALA A 217 1.36 -11.11 9.68
CA ALA A 217 0.99 -12.26 8.84
C ALA A 217 -0.44 -12.75 9.13
N ASP A 218 -0.88 -12.72 10.40
CA ASP A 218 -2.26 -13.06 10.78
C ASP A 218 -3.27 -12.11 10.14
N LEU A 219 -2.98 -10.81 10.09
CA LEU A 219 -3.84 -9.85 9.39
C LEU A 219 -3.97 -10.17 7.91
N SER A 220 -2.86 -10.53 7.25
CA SER A 220 -2.87 -10.90 5.84
C SER A 220 -3.78 -12.10 5.56
N GLU A 221 -3.72 -13.14 6.38
CA GLU A 221 -4.59 -14.31 6.24
C GLU A 221 -6.08 -13.96 6.47
N ARG A 222 -6.38 -13.10 7.44
CA ARG A 222 -7.76 -12.62 7.68
C ARG A 222 -8.28 -11.81 6.50
N ILE A 223 -7.47 -10.93 5.95
CA ILE A 223 -7.82 -10.13 4.76
C ILE A 223 -8.10 -11.06 3.57
N VAL A 224 -7.22 -12.03 3.32
CA VAL A 224 -7.39 -13.00 2.22
C VAL A 224 -8.66 -13.81 2.41
N ALA A 225 -8.91 -14.34 3.61
CA ALA A 225 -10.12 -15.11 3.92
C ALA A 225 -11.39 -14.26 3.77
N ALA A 226 -11.36 -13.00 4.22
CA ALA A 226 -12.47 -12.07 4.06
C ALA A 226 -12.70 -11.72 2.59
N TYR A 227 -11.65 -11.43 1.84
CA TYR A 227 -11.73 -11.15 0.40
C TYR A 227 -12.37 -12.32 -0.36
N GLU A 228 -11.97 -13.56 -0.06
CA GLU A 228 -12.56 -14.76 -0.68
C GLU A 228 -14.06 -14.87 -0.40
N ARG A 229 -14.50 -14.55 0.84
CA ARG A 229 -15.94 -14.54 1.19
C ARG A 229 -16.70 -13.47 0.43
N PHE A 230 -16.15 -12.25 0.30
CA PHE A 230 -16.85 -11.12 -0.32
C PHE A 230 -16.79 -11.11 -1.85
N SER A 231 -15.73 -11.67 -2.43
CA SER A 231 -15.53 -11.69 -3.88
C SER A 231 -15.95 -13.00 -4.55
N GLY A 232 -15.99 -14.11 -3.81
CA GLY A 232 -16.17 -15.46 -4.34
C GLY A 232 -14.93 -16.02 -5.04
N ARG A 233 -13.81 -15.29 -5.08
CA ARG A 233 -12.56 -15.72 -5.70
C ARG A 233 -11.69 -16.44 -4.68
N ARG A 234 -10.97 -17.48 -5.13
CA ARG A 234 -9.97 -18.18 -4.31
C ARG A 234 -8.59 -17.67 -4.65
N LEU A 235 -7.78 -17.38 -3.61
CA LEU A 235 -6.43 -16.87 -3.75
C LEU A 235 -5.37 -17.95 -3.45
N GLU A 236 -4.29 -17.92 -4.19
CA GLU A 236 -3.14 -18.78 -4.00
C GLU A 236 -2.19 -18.21 -2.93
N ARG A 237 -2.31 -18.67 -1.65
CA ARG A 237 -1.46 -18.20 -0.54
C ARG A 237 0.02 -18.32 -0.84
N ARG A 238 0.42 -19.45 -1.45
CA ARG A 238 1.81 -19.66 -1.88
C ARG A 238 2.29 -18.58 -2.86
N ARG A 239 1.42 -18.16 -3.79
CA ARG A 239 1.72 -17.06 -4.72
C ARG A 239 1.88 -15.73 -3.99
N ILE A 240 0.99 -15.42 -3.06
CA ILE A 240 1.09 -14.21 -2.24
C ILE A 240 2.40 -14.19 -1.46
N ALA A 241 2.75 -15.28 -0.77
CA ALA A 241 4.00 -15.36 -0.02
C ALA A 241 5.25 -15.21 -0.91
N LEU A 242 5.26 -15.82 -2.10
CA LEU A 242 6.32 -15.66 -3.09
C LEU A 242 6.46 -14.20 -3.55
N LEU A 243 5.33 -13.55 -3.85
CA LEU A 243 5.29 -12.16 -4.26
C LEU A 243 5.72 -11.22 -3.12
N THR A 244 5.30 -11.49 -1.87
CA THR A 244 5.73 -10.72 -0.69
C THR A 244 7.24 -10.74 -0.53
N ALA A 245 7.86 -11.92 -0.57
CA ALA A 245 9.29 -12.04 -0.44
C ALA A 245 10.05 -11.43 -1.63
N ALA A 246 9.54 -11.59 -2.85
CA ALA A 246 10.12 -10.97 -4.05
C ALA A 246 10.05 -9.44 -3.98
N HIS A 247 8.93 -8.88 -3.52
CA HIS A 247 8.78 -7.44 -3.32
C HIS A 247 9.79 -6.90 -2.30
N ARG A 248 9.92 -7.54 -1.15
CA ARG A 248 10.90 -7.15 -0.13
C ARG A 248 12.34 -7.21 -0.63
N LEU A 249 12.66 -8.20 -1.47
CA LEU A 249 13.98 -8.27 -2.12
C LEU A 249 14.14 -7.18 -3.19
N SER A 250 13.05 -6.74 -3.83
CA SER A 250 13.06 -5.62 -4.77
C SER A 250 13.35 -4.29 -4.05
N GLU A 251 12.66 -4.02 -2.93
CA GLU A 251 12.90 -2.82 -2.12
C GLU A 251 14.35 -2.78 -1.59
N LEU A 252 14.86 -3.91 -1.08
CA LEU A 252 16.25 -4.03 -0.66
C LEU A 252 17.23 -3.79 -1.81
N ALA A 253 16.93 -4.25 -3.03
CA ALA A 253 17.75 -3.99 -4.20
C ALA A 253 17.71 -2.53 -4.65
N GLU A 254 16.54 -1.91 -4.62
CA GLU A 254 16.34 -0.51 -5.01
C GLU A 254 17.10 0.44 -4.06
N LEU A 255 17.02 0.19 -2.76
CA LEU A 255 17.61 1.02 -1.71
C LEU A 255 18.95 0.50 -1.18
N ALA A 256 19.62 -0.39 -1.91
CA ALA A 256 20.89 -1.00 -1.51
C ALA A 256 22.00 0.01 -1.20
N ASP A 257 21.98 1.17 -1.83
CA ASP A 257 22.99 2.23 -1.68
C ASP A 257 22.50 3.38 -0.76
N ASP A 258 21.31 3.25 -0.16
CA ASP A 258 20.77 4.25 0.76
C ASP A 258 20.98 3.82 2.23
N PRO A 259 21.99 4.39 2.93
CA PRO A 259 22.32 3.98 4.29
C PRO A 259 21.24 4.30 5.33
N ARG A 260 20.27 5.17 5.00
CA ARG A 260 19.17 5.55 5.91
C ARG A 260 18.11 4.47 5.95
N HIS A 261 17.76 3.89 4.78
CA HIS A 261 16.68 2.92 4.63
C HIS A 261 17.17 1.47 4.63
N LEU A 262 18.45 1.24 4.34
CA LEU A 262 19.03 -0.10 4.23
C LEU A 262 18.73 -1.03 5.43
N PRO A 263 18.84 -0.58 6.70
CA PRO A 263 18.54 -1.46 7.85
C PRO A 263 17.09 -1.97 7.85
N ASP A 264 16.13 -1.10 7.57
CA ASP A 264 14.70 -1.44 7.54
C ASP A 264 14.37 -2.33 6.35
N MET A 265 14.96 -2.05 5.18
CA MET A 265 14.80 -2.88 3.99
C MET A 265 15.38 -4.28 4.18
N LEU A 266 16.53 -4.39 4.86
CA LEU A 266 17.11 -5.68 5.17
C LEU A 266 16.25 -6.48 6.16
N ALA A 267 15.76 -5.85 7.23
CA ALA A 267 14.84 -6.47 8.17
C ALA A 267 13.59 -6.97 7.46
N GLY A 268 12.93 -6.12 6.67
CA GLY A 268 11.75 -6.49 5.89
C GLY A 268 12.00 -7.63 4.88
N ALA A 269 13.19 -7.67 4.25
CA ALA A 269 13.56 -8.77 3.36
C ALA A 269 13.70 -10.10 4.11
N LEU A 270 14.26 -10.09 5.32
CA LEU A 270 14.38 -11.28 6.17
C LEU A 270 13.01 -11.77 6.64
N ASP A 271 12.11 -10.87 7.03
CA ASP A 271 10.74 -11.20 7.41
C ASP A 271 9.95 -11.81 6.24
N GLY A 272 10.08 -11.24 5.04
CA GLY A 272 9.46 -11.78 3.83
C GLY A 272 9.98 -13.17 3.46
N LEU A 273 11.28 -13.41 3.62
CA LEU A 273 11.89 -14.73 3.39
C LEU A 273 11.43 -15.74 4.44
N ALA A 274 11.32 -15.36 5.71
CA ALA A 274 10.82 -16.23 6.77
C ALA A 274 9.34 -16.61 6.53
N LEU A 275 8.52 -15.66 6.10
CA LEU A 275 7.13 -15.93 5.72
C LEU A 275 7.06 -16.92 4.55
N ALA A 276 7.89 -16.74 3.52
CA ALA A 276 7.96 -17.66 2.38
C ALA A 276 8.40 -19.07 2.80
N GLU A 277 9.37 -19.19 3.72
CA GLU A 277 9.81 -20.47 4.28
C GLU A 277 8.68 -21.18 5.03
N ALA A 278 7.90 -20.45 5.84
CA ALA A 278 6.74 -20.99 6.55
C ALA A 278 5.66 -21.55 5.59
N GLN A 279 5.61 -21.05 4.36
CA GLN A 279 4.74 -21.53 3.28
C GLN A 279 5.43 -22.57 2.36
N GLY A 280 6.58 -23.11 2.73
CA GLY A 280 7.31 -24.13 1.99
C GLY A 280 7.95 -23.63 0.69
N LEU A 281 8.34 -22.37 0.61
CA LEU A 281 8.90 -21.72 -0.58
C LEU A 281 10.42 -21.57 -0.57
N ALA A 282 11.14 -22.03 0.41
CA ALA A 282 12.59 -21.79 0.49
C ALA A 282 13.42 -23.02 0.83
#